data_4fe98eb76aaab1484355daad17bcb091
#
_entry.id   4fe98eb76aaab1484355daad17bcb091
#
_cell.length_a   1.000
_cell.length_b   1.000
_cell.length_c   1.000
_cell.angle_alpha   90.00
_cell.angle_beta   90.00
_cell.angle_gamma   90.00
#
_symmetry.space_group_name_H-M   'P 1'
#
loop_
_entity.id
_entity.type
_entity.pdbx_description
1 polymer ?
#
loop_
_entity_poly.entity_id
_entity_poly.type
_entity_poly.pdbx_seq_one_letter_code
_entity_poly.pdbx_strand_id
1 'polypeptide(L)'
;MRILLVSNMYPSAERPDYGVFVARLADALRERGNDVRDVVLHAGDRGPIATPRAYARLGRQARAAVAEHRPDVVYAHFLVPTGLVAIATRVPYVITAHGADVRNMRRSPVVAALTKRVLRRSAAVICVSEYVAAQLAAPEGVTVEVIDCGVDTARLRPVPRAQDVNGKGPRFLYIGSLTRRKNVERLQQAFAKLGGGTLTIVGGGPLEAELRATAPVGTRFAGVLSSDGVAAEIAKADVVCLPSLEEPQGQALLEALACGRAVVATRVGGPAEIVTPRIGALVDPLDVDSIAAGMLAAAALPVPSQEAVRVAAEHALPIQAEKVEAVLARAADRSPEIGVRPRSGAAADT
;
A
#
# COMPACT_ATOMS: atom_id res chain seq x y z
N MET A 1 -2.25 -23.87 1.06
CA MET A 1 -3.54 -23.67 1.78
C MET A 1 -4.56 -23.02 0.85
N ARG A 2 -5.87 -23.09 1.20
CA ARG A 2 -6.94 -22.41 0.49
C ARG A 2 -7.20 -21.07 1.17
N ILE A 3 -7.01 -19.98 0.44
CA ILE A 3 -7.12 -18.61 0.96
C ILE A 3 -8.29 -17.91 0.28
N LEU A 4 -9.18 -17.31 1.05
CA LEU A 4 -10.18 -16.37 0.53
C LEU A 4 -9.68 -14.95 0.72
N LEU A 5 -9.22 -14.32 -0.35
CA LEU A 5 -8.80 -12.91 -0.33
C LEU A 5 -10.03 -12.01 -0.44
N VAL A 6 -10.18 -11.08 0.52
CA VAL A 6 -11.29 -10.11 0.54
C VAL A 6 -10.73 -8.70 0.52
N SER A 7 -11.02 -7.93 -0.52
CA SER A 7 -10.53 -6.56 -0.63
C SER A 7 -11.58 -5.61 -1.19
N ASN A 8 -11.51 -4.36 -0.75
CA ASN A 8 -12.29 -3.28 -1.29
C ASN A 8 -11.50 -2.40 -2.29
N MET A 9 -10.28 -2.80 -2.62
CA MET A 9 -9.44 -2.20 -3.66
C MET A 9 -8.80 -3.32 -4.48
N TYR A 10 -9.10 -3.33 -5.78
CA TYR A 10 -8.52 -4.28 -6.73
C TYR A 10 -8.50 -3.67 -8.13
N PRO A 11 -7.48 -3.96 -8.95
CA PRO A 11 -7.38 -3.38 -10.29
C PRO A 11 -8.53 -3.83 -11.21
N SER A 12 -8.86 -2.98 -12.18
CA SER A 12 -9.76 -3.29 -13.28
C SER A 12 -9.17 -2.75 -14.59
N ALA A 13 -9.78 -3.06 -15.72
CA ALA A 13 -9.34 -2.56 -17.02
C ALA A 13 -9.35 -1.02 -17.07
N GLU A 14 -10.37 -0.38 -16.45
CA GLU A 14 -10.49 1.08 -16.41
C GLU A 14 -9.56 1.74 -15.39
N ARG A 15 -9.17 0.99 -14.33
CA ARG A 15 -8.33 1.48 -13.25
C ARG A 15 -7.26 0.45 -12.87
N PRO A 16 -6.26 0.27 -13.73
CA PRO A 16 -5.18 -0.70 -13.52
C PRO A 16 -4.26 -0.34 -12.34
N ASP A 17 -4.29 0.92 -11.91
CA ASP A 17 -3.54 1.46 -10.76
C ASP A 17 -4.21 1.17 -9.40
N TYR A 18 -5.51 0.82 -9.39
CA TYR A 18 -6.31 0.77 -8.17
C TYR A 18 -6.13 -0.54 -7.40
N GLY A 19 -5.35 -0.52 -6.32
CA GLY A 19 -5.12 -1.70 -5.47
C GLY A 19 -4.21 -2.75 -6.09
N VAL A 20 -3.35 -2.37 -7.04
CA VAL A 20 -2.43 -3.27 -7.75
C VAL A 20 -1.52 -4.06 -6.79
N PHE A 21 -1.16 -3.49 -5.64
CA PHE A 21 -0.34 -4.17 -4.62
C PHE A 21 -1.08 -5.36 -3.99
N VAL A 22 -2.41 -5.31 -3.85
CA VAL A 22 -3.21 -6.44 -3.37
C VAL A 22 -3.20 -7.57 -4.39
N ALA A 23 -3.39 -7.24 -5.68
CA ALA A 23 -3.37 -8.23 -6.75
C ALA A 23 -2.00 -8.91 -6.88
N ARG A 24 -0.91 -8.13 -6.86
CA ARG A 24 0.46 -8.66 -6.89
C ARG A 24 0.75 -9.62 -5.72
N LEU A 25 0.30 -9.26 -4.52
CA LEU A 25 0.46 -10.14 -3.36
C LEU A 25 -0.36 -11.42 -3.49
N ALA A 26 -1.59 -11.34 -4.03
CA ALA A 26 -2.41 -12.51 -4.32
C ALA A 26 -1.72 -13.44 -5.32
N ASP A 27 -1.13 -12.87 -6.38
CA ASP A 27 -0.40 -13.64 -7.39
C ASP A 27 0.87 -14.28 -6.80
N ALA A 28 1.63 -13.54 -5.98
CA ALA A 28 2.79 -14.10 -5.28
C ALA A 28 2.42 -15.24 -4.32
N LEU A 29 1.26 -15.16 -3.65
CA LEU A 29 0.76 -16.28 -2.83
C LEU A 29 0.36 -17.49 -3.69
N ARG A 30 -0.19 -17.28 -4.89
CA ARG A 30 -0.48 -18.36 -5.87
C ARG A 30 0.79 -19.02 -6.37
N GLU A 31 1.80 -18.24 -6.72
CA GLU A 31 3.12 -18.73 -7.14
C GLU A 31 3.79 -19.61 -6.08
N ARG A 32 3.50 -19.37 -4.80
CA ARG A 32 3.93 -20.18 -3.66
C ARG A 32 3.09 -21.45 -3.44
N GLY A 33 2.16 -21.77 -4.36
CA GLY A 33 1.34 -22.99 -4.33
C GLY A 33 0.06 -22.88 -3.49
N ASN A 34 -0.36 -21.68 -3.10
CA ASN A 34 -1.63 -21.48 -2.42
C ASN A 34 -2.80 -21.38 -3.43
N ASP A 35 -3.95 -21.95 -3.07
CA ASP A 35 -5.19 -21.78 -3.80
C ASP A 35 -5.91 -20.52 -3.30
N VAL A 36 -5.74 -19.40 -4.04
CA VAL A 36 -6.27 -18.09 -3.65
C VAL A 36 -7.47 -17.73 -4.49
N ARG A 37 -8.63 -17.56 -3.84
CA ARG A 37 -9.85 -17.07 -4.45
C ARG A 37 -10.11 -15.61 -4.06
N ASP A 38 -10.28 -14.74 -5.05
CA ASP A 38 -10.50 -13.31 -4.84
C ASP A 38 -12.00 -13.00 -4.75
N VAL A 39 -12.39 -12.24 -3.74
CA VAL A 39 -13.71 -11.60 -3.58
C VAL A 39 -13.48 -10.12 -3.33
N VAL A 40 -13.64 -9.31 -4.37
CA VAL A 40 -13.11 -7.95 -4.41
C VAL A 40 -14.10 -6.92 -4.92
N LEU A 41 -13.85 -5.65 -4.57
CA LEU A 41 -14.50 -4.49 -5.17
C LEU A 41 -13.51 -3.71 -6.02
N HIS A 42 -13.98 -3.21 -7.16
CA HIS A 42 -13.24 -2.33 -8.07
C HIS A 42 -13.58 -0.86 -7.84
N ALA A 43 -12.83 0.05 -8.46
CA ALA A 43 -13.02 1.50 -8.30
C ALA A 43 -14.44 1.97 -8.65
N GLY A 44 -15.03 1.41 -9.72
CA GLY A 44 -16.39 1.73 -10.17
C GLY A 44 -17.51 1.30 -9.23
N ASP A 45 -17.22 0.41 -8.28
CA ASP A 45 -18.18 -0.05 -7.26
C ASP A 45 -18.42 0.98 -6.14
N ARG A 46 -17.74 2.13 -6.16
CA ARG A 46 -17.75 3.14 -5.10
C ARG A 46 -18.50 4.39 -5.52
N GLY A 47 -19.33 4.89 -4.62
CA GLY A 47 -20.05 6.14 -4.72
C GLY A 47 -20.97 6.28 -3.50
N PRO A 48 -21.52 7.47 -3.21
CA PRO A 48 -22.30 7.72 -1.99
C PRO A 48 -23.47 6.75 -1.78
N ILE A 49 -24.13 6.34 -2.86
CA ILE A 49 -25.29 5.43 -2.83
C ILE A 49 -24.87 3.97 -3.16
N ALA A 50 -23.83 3.79 -3.96
CA ALA A 50 -23.36 2.47 -4.38
C ALA A 50 -22.61 1.73 -3.27
N THR A 51 -21.92 2.44 -2.40
CA THR A 51 -21.03 1.86 -1.37
C THR A 51 -21.73 0.85 -0.42
N PRO A 52 -22.89 1.12 0.22
CA PRO A 52 -23.55 0.14 1.09
C PRO A 52 -24.00 -1.12 0.34
N ARG A 53 -24.51 -0.96 -0.88
CA ARG A 53 -24.93 -2.07 -1.74
C ARG A 53 -23.74 -2.91 -2.20
N ALA A 54 -22.62 -2.28 -2.53
CA ALA A 54 -21.38 -2.94 -2.91
C ALA A 54 -20.84 -3.81 -1.78
N TYR A 55 -20.81 -3.31 -0.53
CA TYR A 55 -20.39 -4.12 0.62
C TYR A 55 -21.38 -5.24 0.97
N ALA A 56 -22.68 -5.02 0.81
CA ALA A 56 -23.67 -6.09 0.96
C ALA A 56 -23.46 -7.21 -0.09
N ARG A 57 -23.14 -6.83 -1.34
CA ARG A 57 -22.77 -7.76 -2.41
C ARG A 57 -21.48 -8.50 -2.05
N LEU A 58 -20.42 -7.78 -1.64
CA LEU A 58 -19.15 -8.36 -1.21
C LEU A 58 -19.36 -9.41 -0.10
N GLY A 59 -20.19 -9.09 0.90
CA GLY A 59 -20.52 -10.03 1.99
C GLY A 59 -21.26 -11.28 1.52
N ARG A 60 -22.19 -11.15 0.56
CA ARG A 60 -22.85 -12.32 -0.06
C ARG A 60 -21.90 -13.18 -0.86
N GLN A 61 -21.06 -12.55 -1.68
CA GLN A 61 -20.04 -13.24 -2.47
C GLN A 61 -19.01 -13.97 -1.59
N ALA A 62 -18.57 -13.33 -0.50
CA ALA A 62 -17.65 -13.96 0.45
C ALA A 62 -18.27 -15.20 1.09
N ARG A 63 -19.54 -15.15 1.50
CA ARG A 63 -20.24 -16.33 2.07
C ARG A 63 -20.43 -17.45 1.04
N ALA A 64 -20.77 -17.12 -0.19
CA ALA A 64 -20.88 -18.11 -1.28
C ALA A 64 -19.50 -18.76 -1.54
N ALA A 65 -18.44 -17.94 -1.62
CA ALA A 65 -17.09 -18.44 -1.78
C ALA A 65 -16.63 -19.35 -0.64
N VAL A 66 -17.01 -19.06 0.62
CA VAL A 66 -16.75 -19.97 1.74
C VAL A 66 -17.43 -21.34 1.55
N ALA A 67 -18.67 -21.36 1.09
CA ALA A 67 -19.41 -22.61 0.86
C ALA A 67 -18.79 -23.46 -0.26
N GLU A 68 -18.35 -22.82 -1.34
CA GLU A 68 -17.78 -23.49 -2.53
C GLU A 68 -16.30 -23.86 -2.33
N HIS A 69 -15.48 -22.90 -1.91
CA HIS A 69 -14.02 -23.01 -1.85
C HIS A 69 -13.51 -23.62 -0.55
N ARG A 70 -14.32 -23.54 0.54
CA ARG A 70 -13.96 -24.02 1.90
C ARG A 70 -12.57 -23.54 2.32
N PRO A 71 -12.31 -22.22 2.38
CA PRO A 71 -11.00 -21.69 2.68
C PRO A 71 -10.56 -22.07 4.10
N ASP A 72 -9.25 -22.29 4.25
CA ASP A 72 -8.61 -22.55 5.53
C ASP A 72 -8.49 -21.24 6.34
N VAL A 73 -8.34 -20.12 5.62
CA VAL A 73 -8.20 -18.76 6.18
C VAL A 73 -8.77 -17.71 5.25
N VAL A 74 -9.31 -16.62 5.81
CA VAL A 74 -9.66 -15.40 5.09
C VAL A 74 -8.54 -14.38 5.24
N TYR A 75 -8.07 -13.83 4.13
CA TYR A 75 -7.12 -12.73 4.10
C TYR A 75 -7.83 -11.45 3.67
N ALA A 76 -8.06 -10.54 4.62
CA ALA A 76 -8.79 -9.31 4.38
C ALA A 76 -7.84 -8.12 4.25
N HIS A 77 -8.12 -7.21 3.31
CA HIS A 77 -7.41 -5.95 3.16
C HIS A 77 -8.30 -4.78 3.55
N PHE A 78 -7.75 -3.84 4.33
CA PHE A 78 -8.40 -2.69 4.95
C PHE A 78 -9.37 -3.06 6.10
N LEU A 79 -9.33 -2.29 7.19
CA LEU A 79 -9.96 -2.63 8.47
C LEU A 79 -11.49 -2.66 8.40
N VAL A 80 -12.12 -1.53 8.11
CA VAL A 80 -13.59 -1.40 8.07
C VAL A 80 -13.96 -0.67 6.77
N PRO A 81 -14.94 -1.18 6.03
CA PRO A 81 -15.94 -2.25 6.34
C PRO A 81 -15.47 -3.69 6.01
N THR A 82 -14.33 -3.90 5.35
CA THR A 82 -13.88 -5.22 4.84
C THR A 82 -13.73 -6.25 5.97
N GLY A 83 -13.18 -5.85 7.11
CA GLY A 83 -13.06 -6.72 8.26
C GLY A 83 -14.42 -7.20 8.83
N LEU A 84 -15.50 -6.42 8.65
CA LEU A 84 -16.84 -6.88 9.01
C LEU A 84 -17.33 -8.00 8.07
N VAL A 85 -16.92 -7.95 6.79
CA VAL A 85 -17.17 -9.04 5.84
C VAL A 85 -16.40 -10.29 6.27
N ALA A 86 -15.12 -10.15 6.65
CA ALA A 86 -14.32 -11.26 7.17
C ALA A 86 -14.96 -11.90 8.42
N ILE A 87 -15.41 -11.12 9.40
CA ILE A 87 -16.16 -11.64 10.56
C ILE A 87 -17.39 -12.46 10.12
N ALA A 88 -18.10 -11.98 9.11
CA ALA A 88 -19.35 -12.63 8.67
C ALA A 88 -19.14 -13.98 7.97
N THR A 89 -17.91 -14.30 7.56
CA THR A 89 -17.55 -15.60 6.97
C THR A 89 -17.48 -16.71 8.00
N ARG A 90 -17.21 -16.38 9.27
CA ARG A 90 -16.97 -17.34 10.38
C ARG A 90 -15.75 -18.24 10.17
N VAL A 91 -14.88 -17.91 9.25
CA VAL A 91 -13.58 -18.55 9.03
C VAL A 91 -12.53 -17.74 9.79
N PRO A 92 -11.45 -18.35 10.34
CA PRO A 92 -10.31 -17.59 10.87
C PRO A 92 -9.81 -16.57 9.85
N TYR A 93 -9.44 -15.36 10.29
CA TYR A 93 -8.99 -14.34 9.35
C TYR A 93 -7.81 -13.52 9.86
N VAL A 94 -6.98 -13.12 8.90
CA VAL A 94 -5.94 -12.11 9.06
C VAL A 94 -6.39 -10.86 8.30
N ILE A 95 -6.03 -9.69 8.79
CA ILE A 95 -6.39 -8.43 8.15
C ILE A 95 -5.19 -7.50 8.04
N THR A 96 -5.04 -6.85 6.87
CA THR A 96 -3.96 -5.86 6.65
C THR A 96 -4.49 -4.44 6.75
N ALA A 97 -3.82 -3.63 7.59
CA ALA A 97 -4.01 -2.19 7.73
C ALA A 97 -3.05 -1.43 6.82
N HIS A 98 -3.60 -0.54 5.97
CA HIS A 98 -2.84 0.21 4.96
C HIS A 98 -2.66 1.70 5.27
N GLY A 99 -3.06 2.16 6.47
CA GLY A 99 -2.91 3.52 6.95
C GLY A 99 -4.10 4.44 6.66
N ALA A 100 -4.71 4.40 5.48
CA ALA A 100 -5.92 5.19 5.21
C ALA A 100 -7.10 4.78 6.10
N ASP A 101 -7.24 3.52 6.34
CA ASP A 101 -8.22 2.89 7.24
C ASP A 101 -7.94 3.22 8.71
N VAL A 102 -6.69 3.22 9.14
CA VAL A 102 -6.27 3.65 10.49
C VAL A 102 -6.60 5.13 10.71
N ARG A 103 -6.31 5.98 9.72
CA ARG A 103 -6.68 7.40 9.78
C ARG A 103 -8.20 7.61 9.86
N ASN A 104 -8.99 6.82 9.14
CA ASN A 104 -10.45 6.88 9.19
C ASN A 104 -10.99 6.46 10.57
N MET A 105 -10.36 5.46 11.20
CA MET A 105 -10.64 5.07 12.59
C MET A 105 -10.47 6.25 13.54
N ARG A 106 -9.40 7.03 13.41
CA ARG A 106 -9.13 8.19 14.28
C ARG A 106 -10.11 9.35 14.10
N ARG A 107 -10.81 9.41 12.96
CA ARG A 107 -11.78 10.49 12.63
C ARG A 107 -13.21 10.20 13.08
N SER A 108 -13.53 8.93 13.42
CA SER A 108 -14.89 8.53 13.74
C SER A 108 -14.91 7.50 14.88
N PRO A 109 -15.58 7.83 16.02
CA PRO A 109 -15.69 6.92 17.15
C PRO A 109 -16.46 5.63 16.78
N VAL A 110 -17.39 5.72 15.85
CA VAL A 110 -18.13 4.54 15.35
C VAL A 110 -17.18 3.62 14.57
N VAL A 111 -16.39 4.18 13.65
CA VAL A 111 -15.38 3.39 12.91
C VAL A 111 -14.35 2.82 13.88
N ALA A 112 -13.93 3.57 14.90
CA ALA A 112 -13.00 3.08 15.92
C ALA A 112 -13.58 1.88 16.70
N ALA A 113 -14.82 1.94 17.13
CA ALA A 113 -15.48 0.86 17.84
C ALA A 113 -15.62 -0.41 16.96
N LEU A 114 -16.01 -0.23 15.68
CA LEU A 114 -16.08 -1.33 14.73
C LEU A 114 -14.70 -1.92 14.43
N THR A 115 -13.67 -1.08 14.28
CA THR A 115 -12.29 -1.52 14.08
C THR A 115 -11.80 -2.34 15.28
N LYS A 116 -12.01 -1.88 16.52
CA LYS A 116 -11.66 -2.64 17.71
C LYS A 116 -12.35 -4.01 17.76
N ARG A 117 -13.62 -4.09 17.32
CA ARG A 117 -14.34 -5.37 17.20
C ARG A 117 -13.71 -6.28 16.15
N VAL A 118 -13.30 -5.73 15.00
CA VAL A 118 -12.62 -6.47 13.95
C VAL A 118 -11.28 -7.02 14.46
N LEU A 119 -10.45 -6.17 15.05
CA LEU A 119 -9.13 -6.55 15.55
C LEU A 119 -9.20 -7.64 16.64
N ARG A 120 -10.12 -7.53 17.62
CA ARG A 120 -10.28 -8.54 18.68
C ARG A 120 -10.72 -9.91 18.19
N ARG A 121 -11.25 -10.00 16.98
CA ARG A 121 -11.71 -11.26 16.36
C ARG A 121 -10.78 -11.77 15.28
N SER A 122 -9.81 -10.98 14.87
CA SER A 122 -8.80 -11.43 13.93
C SER A 122 -7.80 -12.38 14.59
N ALA A 123 -7.29 -13.32 13.85
CA ALA A 123 -6.17 -14.16 14.29
C ALA A 123 -4.88 -13.35 14.40
N ALA A 124 -4.70 -12.39 13.47
CA ALA A 124 -3.63 -11.41 13.49
C ALA A 124 -4.02 -10.19 12.64
N VAL A 125 -3.34 -9.07 12.88
CA VAL A 125 -3.36 -7.89 12.00
C VAL A 125 -1.96 -7.67 11.45
N ILE A 126 -1.87 -7.43 10.15
CA ILE A 126 -0.65 -7.01 9.47
C ILE A 126 -0.71 -5.49 9.28
N CYS A 127 0.34 -4.79 9.67
CA CYS A 127 0.52 -3.36 9.43
C CYS A 127 1.63 -3.18 8.39
N VAL A 128 1.41 -2.30 7.41
CA VAL A 128 2.37 -2.11 6.30
C VAL A 128 3.64 -1.34 6.69
N SER A 129 3.74 -0.87 7.93
CA SER A 129 4.91 -0.21 8.52
C SER A 129 4.77 -0.14 10.04
N GLU A 130 5.86 0.08 10.75
CA GLU A 130 5.87 0.36 12.21
C GLU A 130 5.06 1.62 12.51
N TYR A 131 5.14 2.62 11.64
CA TYR A 131 4.32 3.82 11.76
C TYR A 131 2.83 3.50 11.78
N VAL A 132 2.37 2.63 10.87
CA VAL A 132 0.94 2.22 10.83
C VAL A 132 0.58 1.40 12.06
N ALA A 133 1.46 0.52 12.54
CA ALA A 133 1.25 -0.27 13.76
C ALA A 133 1.11 0.65 14.99
N ALA A 134 1.99 1.63 15.15
CA ALA A 134 1.92 2.61 16.23
C ALA A 134 0.64 3.45 16.17
N GLN A 135 0.20 3.85 14.97
CA GLN A 135 -1.02 4.63 14.78
C GLN A 135 -2.30 3.80 15.00
N LEU A 136 -2.26 2.50 14.74
CA LEU A 136 -3.39 1.59 14.95
C LEU A 136 -3.73 1.44 16.43
N ALA A 137 -2.72 1.46 17.31
CA ALA A 137 -2.88 1.26 18.75
C ALA A 137 -3.80 0.05 19.03
N ALA A 138 -3.39 -1.11 18.53
CA ALA A 138 -4.18 -2.34 18.59
C ALA A 138 -4.55 -2.66 20.05
N PRO A 139 -5.77 -3.22 20.31
CA PRO A 139 -6.14 -3.65 21.64
C PRO A 139 -5.19 -4.72 22.18
N GLU A 140 -5.04 -4.77 23.51
CA GLU A 140 -4.27 -5.82 24.18
C GLU A 140 -4.73 -7.23 23.76
N GLY A 141 -3.77 -8.14 23.58
CA GLY A 141 -4.01 -9.52 23.13
C GLY A 141 -4.18 -9.67 21.60
N VAL A 142 -4.19 -8.60 20.83
CA VAL A 142 -4.19 -8.68 19.37
C VAL A 142 -2.76 -8.86 18.86
N THR A 143 -2.51 -9.93 18.10
CA THR A 143 -1.23 -10.15 17.42
C THR A 143 -1.07 -9.14 16.29
N VAL A 144 0.00 -8.33 16.33
CA VAL A 144 0.38 -7.36 15.30
C VAL A 144 1.68 -7.81 14.65
N GLU A 145 1.67 -7.88 13.32
CA GLU A 145 2.85 -8.18 12.50
C GLU A 145 3.11 -7.00 11.58
N VAL A 146 4.37 -6.61 11.40
CA VAL A 146 4.72 -5.54 10.45
C VAL A 146 5.31 -6.19 9.21
N ILE A 147 4.54 -6.11 8.12
CA ILE A 147 4.90 -6.68 6.81
C ILE A 147 4.45 -5.68 5.74
N ASP A 148 5.39 -5.17 4.97
CA ASP A 148 5.09 -4.23 3.89
C ASP A 148 4.46 -4.92 2.66
N CYS A 149 3.99 -4.12 1.70
CA CYS A 149 3.31 -4.65 0.51
C CYS A 149 4.24 -5.31 -0.50
N GLY A 150 5.55 -5.27 -0.27
CA GLY A 150 6.55 -5.80 -1.19
C GLY A 150 6.73 -4.99 -2.47
N VAL A 151 7.85 -5.17 -3.14
CA VAL A 151 8.15 -4.62 -4.45
C VAL A 151 8.55 -5.73 -5.43
N ASP A 152 8.03 -5.65 -6.64
CA ASP A 152 8.32 -6.61 -7.72
C ASP A 152 9.71 -6.34 -8.31
N THR A 153 10.75 -6.91 -7.71
CA THR A 153 12.15 -6.78 -8.14
C THR A 153 12.47 -7.61 -9.39
N ALA A 154 11.60 -8.53 -9.80
CA ALA A 154 11.76 -9.24 -11.05
C ALA A 154 11.43 -8.35 -12.26
N ARG A 155 10.39 -7.51 -12.11
CA ARG A 155 9.96 -6.55 -13.13
C ARG A 155 10.73 -5.22 -13.06
N LEU A 156 10.97 -4.72 -11.85
CA LEU A 156 11.67 -3.46 -11.60
C LEU A 156 13.15 -3.75 -11.33
N ARG A 157 13.99 -3.41 -12.31
CA ARG A 157 15.43 -3.71 -12.27
C ARG A 157 16.25 -2.43 -12.41
N PRO A 158 17.48 -2.42 -11.89
CA PRO A 158 18.40 -1.31 -12.09
C PRO A 158 18.61 -1.04 -13.57
N VAL A 159 18.49 0.23 -13.95
CA VAL A 159 18.73 0.68 -15.32
C VAL A 159 19.77 1.79 -15.27
N PRO A 160 20.80 1.78 -16.14
CA PRO A 160 21.76 2.87 -16.24
C PRO A 160 21.06 4.23 -16.39
N ARG A 161 21.69 5.28 -15.89
CA ARG A 161 21.21 6.65 -16.10
C ARG A 161 21.13 6.93 -17.59
N ALA A 162 19.95 7.33 -18.07
CA ALA A 162 19.84 7.80 -19.45
C ALA A 162 20.68 9.07 -19.62
N GLN A 163 21.42 9.17 -20.74
CA GLN A 163 22.25 10.35 -21.01
C GLN A 163 21.40 11.61 -21.03
N ASP A 164 21.88 12.67 -20.40
CA ASP A 164 21.27 14.01 -20.49
C ASP A 164 21.73 14.67 -21.81
N VAL A 165 21.10 14.23 -22.89
CA VAL A 165 21.43 14.74 -24.26
C VAL A 165 21.11 16.23 -24.45
N ASN A 166 20.38 16.86 -23.50
CA ASN A 166 19.95 18.25 -23.61
C ASN A 166 20.52 19.19 -22.54
N GLY A 167 21.35 18.71 -21.62
CA GLY A 167 21.96 19.52 -20.56
C GLY A 167 20.93 20.15 -19.60
N LYS A 168 19.74 19.55 -19.46
CA LYS A 168 18.63 20.11 -18.66
C LYS A 168 18.76 19.91 -17.15
N GLY A 169 19.77 19.15 -16.71
CA GLY A 169 19.98 18.83 -15.29
C GLY A 169 19.15 17.64 -14.80
N PRO A 170 18.96 17.51 -13.45
CA PRO A 170 18.32 16.34 -12.85
C PRO A 170 16.86 16.13 -13.27
N ARG A 171 16.47 14.86 -13.39
CA ARG A 171 15.11 14.44 -13.76
C ARG A 171 14.39 13.92 -12.53
N PHE A 172 13.45 14.71 -12.04
CA PHE A 172 12.61 14.38 -10.90
C PHE A 172 11.31 13.73 -11.38
N LEU A 173 10.82 12.77 -10.60
CA LEU A 173 9.58 12.05 -10.89
C LEU A 173 8.73 11.99 -9.63
N TYR A 174 7.46 12.32 -9.78
CA TYR A 174 6.43 12.06 -8.79
C TYR A 174 5.50 10.96 -9.30
N ILE A 175 5.12 10.02 -8.42
CA ILE A 175 4.16 8.95 -8.73
C ILE A 175 3.13 8.88 -7.61
N GLY A 176 1.85 9.10 -7.95
CA GLY A 176 0.77 8.96 -6.99
C GLY A 176 -0.48 9.76 -7.32
N SER A 177 -1.51 9.64 -6.47
CA SER A 177 -2.74 10.40 -6.61
C SER A 177 -2.52 11.89 -6.34
N LEU A 178 -3.18 12.76 -7.12
CA LEU A 178 -3.07 14.21 -6.99
C LEU A 178 -4.10 14.72 -5.96
N THR A 179 -3.74 14.58 -4.69
CA THR A 179 -4.54 14.97 -3.53
C THR A 179 -3.73 15.84 -2.57
N ARG A 180 -4.39 16.64 -1.71
CA ARG A 180 -3.71 17.51 -0.73
C ARG A 180 -2.71 16.74 0.15
N ARG A 181 -3.03 15.51 0.55
CA ARG A 181 -2.15 14.68 1.36
C ARG A 181 -0.83 14.36 0.66
N LYS A 182 -0.84 14.21 -0.66
CA LYS A 182 0.36 13.89 -1.45
C LYS A 182 1.27 15.10 -1.70
N ASN A 183 0.79 16.32 -1.41
CA ASN A 183 1.61 17.53 -1.29
C ASN A 183 2.39 17.92 -2.56
N VAL A 184 1.80 17.64 -3.72
CA VAL A 184 2.46 17.91 -5.02
C VAL A 184 2.64 19.41 -5.26
N GLU A 185 1.79 20.25 -4.67
CA GLU A 185 1.91 21.71 -4.74
C GLU A 185 3.27 22.18 -4.20
N ARG A 186 3.64 21.73 -2.96
CA ARG A 186 4.95 22.09 -2.40
C ARG A 186 6.11 21.46 -3.15
N LEU A 187 5.93 20.29 -3.75
CA LEU A 187 6.94 19.72 -4.65
C LEU A 187 7.20 20.62 -5.86
N GLN A 188 6.15 21.17 -6.48
CA GLN A 188 6.28 22.11 -7.60
C GLN A 188 6.97 23.41 -7.16
N GLN A 189 6.61 23.95 -5.99
CA GLN A 189 7.25 25.13 -5.41
C GLN A 189 8.73 24.89 -5.14
N ALA A 190 9.10 23.72 -4.59
CA ALA A 190 10.47 23.32 -4.35
C ALA A 190 11.25 23.16 -5.68
N PHE A 191 10.64 22.50 -6.66
CA PHE A 191 11.24 22.35 -7.98
C PHE A 191 11.49 23.69 -8.67
N ALA A 192 10.58 24.66 -8.57
CA ALA A 192 10.77 26.01 -9.10
C ALA A 192 12.00 26.71 -8.51
N LYS A 193 12.34 26.46 -7.23
CA LYS A 193 13.53 27.05 -6.58
C LYS A 193 14.86 26.47 -7.10
N LEU A 194 14.86 25.30 -7.73
CA LEU A 194 16.10 24.67 -8.22
C LEU A 194 16.66 25.36 -9.45
N GLY A 195 15.85 26.08 -10.21
CA GLY A 195 16.26 26.82 -11.40
C GLY A 195 16.68 25.95 -12.61
N GLY A 196 16.53 24.61 -12.53
CA GLY A 196 16.90 23.68 -13.59
C GLY A 196 16.38 22.27 -13.35
N GLY A 197 16.51 21.42 -14.37
CA GLY A 197 16.00 20.05 -14.36
C GLY A 197 14.63 19.91 -15.01
N THR A 198 14.04 18.71 -14.83
CA THR A 198 12.67 18.40 -15.25
C THR A 198 11.91 17.72 -14.14
N LEU A 199 10.59 17.97 -14.03
CA LEU A 199 9.69 17.31 -13.13
C LEU A 199 8.59 16.58 -13.92
N THR A 200 8.56 15.27 -13.86
CA THR A 200 7.45 14.48 -14.39
C THR A 200 6.49 14.10 -13.26
N ILE A 201 5.19 14.31 -13.48
CA ILE A 201 4.11 13.98 -12.55
C ILE A 201 3.27 12.88 -13.17
N VAL A 202 3.29 11.68 -12.54
CA VAL A 202 2.49 10.51 -12.93
C VAL A 202 1.37 10.33 -11.91
N GLY A 203 0.14 10.21 -12.42
CA GLY A 203 -1.07 10.00 -11.66
C GLY A 203 -2.15 11.00 -12.01
N GLY A 204 -3.30 10.85 -11.36
CA GLY A 204 -4.47 11.72 -11.50
C GLY A 204 -5.11 12.00 -10.15
N GLY A 205 -6.05 12.92 -10.12
CA GLY A 205 -6.76 13.24 -8.90
C GLY A 205 -7.43 14.61 -8.91
N PRO A 206 -8.16 14.96 -7.83
CA PRO A 206 -8.99 16.17 -7.78
C PRO A 206 -8.20 17.47 -7.91
N LEU A 207 -6.90 17.49 -7.62
CA LEU A 207 -6.06 18.68 -7.71
C LEU A 207 -5.36 18.82 -9.09
N GLU A 208 -5.61 17.95 -10.05
CA GLU A 208 -4.87 17.96 -11.32
C GLU A 208 -4.96 19.29 -12.07
N ALA A 209 -6.17 19.86 -12.18
CA ALA A 209 -6.37 21.14 -12.87
C ALA A 209 -5.63 22.30 -12.19
N GLU A 210 -5.68 22.37 -10.85
CA GLU A 210 -4.99 23.37 -10.05
C GLU A 210 -3.46 23.25 -10.20
N LEU A 211 -2.93 22.04 -10.11
CA LEU A 211 -1.50 21.76 -10.24
C LEU A 211 -0.97 22.05 -11.64
N ARG A 212 -1.77 21.81 -12.69
CA ARG A 212 -1.40 22.17 -14.07
C ARG A 212 -1.35 23.68 -14.27
N ALA A 213 -2.28 24.41 -13.67
CA ALA A 213 -2.35 25.89 -13.79
C ALA A 213 -1.17 26.60 -13.10
N THR A 214 -0.58 25.99 -12.05
CA THR A 214 0.52 26.56 -11.28
C THR A 214 1.87 25.88 -11.55
N ALA A 215 1.94 25.00 -12.56
CA ALA A 215 3.12 24.20 -12.83
C ALA A 215 4.31 25.07 -13.29
N PRO A 216 5.47 24.96 -12.65
CA PRO A 216 6.68 25.65 -13.11
C PRO A 216 7.18 25.10 -14.43
N VAL A 217 7.97 25.92 -15.15
CA VAL A 217 8.63 25.52 -16.40
C VAL A 217 9.43 24.24 -16.17
N GLY A 218 9.40 23.31 -17.13
CA GLY A 218 10.08 22.01 -17.02
C GLY A 218 9.20 20.90 -16.37
N THR A 219 7.95 21.21 -15.98
CA THR A 219 7.00 20.21 -15.47
C THR A 219 6.19 19.57 -16.60
N ARG A 220 6.08 18.23 -16.57
CA ARG A 220 5.27 17.42 -17.48
C ARG A 220 4.31 16.55 -16.67
N PHE A 221 3.03 16.56 -17.03
CA PHE A 221 2.01 15.64 -16.48
C PHE A 221 1.79 14.48 -17.44
N ALA A 222 2.10 13.28 -16.99
CA ALA A 222 1.96 12.04 -17.78
C ALA A 222 0.60 11.36 -17.64
N GLY A 223 -0.25 11.84 -16.70
CA GLY A 223 -1.54 11.22 -16.40
C GLY A 223 -1.39 9.90 -15.64
N VAL A 224 -2.47 9.11 -15.60
CA VAL A 224 -2.47 7.76 -15.01
C VAL A 224 -1.84 6.80 -16.01
N LEU A 225 -0.87 6.03 -15.57
CA LEU A 225 -0.15 5.06 -16.37
C LEU A 225 -0.38 3.63 -15.87
N SER A 226 -0.22 2.66 -16.77
CA SER A 226 -0.11 1.25 -16.40
C SER A 226 1.17 0.99 -15.58
N SER A 227 1.26 -0.16 -14.95
CA SER A 227 2.46 -0.56 -14.20
C SER A 227 3.74 -0.50 -15.05
N ASP A 228 3.67 -0.88 -16.34
CA ASP A 228 4.83 -0.81 -17.25
C ASP A 228 5.16 0.64 -17.63
N GLY A 229 4.14 1.48 -17.81
CA GLY A 229 4.32 2.92 -18.02
C GLY A 229 5.00 3.58 -16.82
N VAL A 230 4.61 3.23 -15.60
CA VAL A 230 5.27 3.69 -14.36
C VAL A 230 6.73 3.24 -14.32
N ALA A 231 7.01 1.96 -14.60
CA ALA A 231 8.39 1.44 -14.65
C ALA A 231 9.25 2.18 -15.70
N ALA A 232 8.68 2.47 -16.87
CA ALA A 232 9.36 3.23 -17.90
C ALA A 232 9.67 4.67 -17.49
N GLU A 233 8.80 5.35 -16.74
CA GLU A 233 9.07 6.69 -16.20
C GLU A 233 10.11 6.66 -15.08
N ILE A 234 10.08 5.64 -14.19
CA ILE A 234 11.12 5.46 -13.17
C ILE A 234 12.48 5.24 -13.83
N ALA A 235 12.56 4.45 -14.90
CA ALA A 235 13.80 4.20 -15.63
C ALA A 235 14.43 5.49 -16.21
N LYS A 236 13.63 6.49 -16.56
CA LYS A 236 14.08 7.78 -17.08
C LYS A 236 14.48 8.77 -15.98
N ALA A 237 13.97 8.60 -14.77
CA ALA A 237 14.21 9.52 -13.67
C ALA A 237 15.60 9.34 -13.04
N ASP A 238 16.08 10.37 -12.37
CA ASP A 238 17.23 10.33 -11.47
C ASP A 238 16.76 10.21 -10.02
N VAL A 239 15.70 10.93 -9.68
CA VAL A 239 15.14 11.00 -8.31
C VAL A 239 13.63 10.85 -8.35
N VAL A 240 13.09 9.99 -7.47
CA VAL A 240 11.64 9.89 -7.25
C VAL A 240 11.26 10.62 -5.95
N CYS A 241 10.25 11.51 -6.05
CA CYS A 241 9.88 12.42 -4.97
C CYS A 241 8.49 12.09 -4.42
N LEU A 242 8.40 11.81 -3.11
CA LEU A 242 7.16 11.61 -2.36
C LEU A 242 7.11 12.47 -1.09
N PRO A 243 6.99 13.80 -1.19
CA PRO A 243 6.95 14.69 -0.03
C PRO A 243 5.54 14.76 0.59
N SER A 244 4.86 13.63 0.69
CA SER A 244 3.51 13.52 1.27
C SER A 244 3.45 14.13 2.66
N LEU A 245 2.33 14.76 3.04
CA LEU A 245 2.13 15.23 4.41
C LEU A 245 2.19 14.08 5.42
N GLU A 246 1.77 12.91 4.98
CA GLU A 246 1.83 11.64 5.70
C GLU A 246 1.88 10.51 4.67
N GLU A 247 2.82 9.58 4.80
CA GLU A 247 2.95 8.42 3.91
C GLU A 247 3.00 7.13 4.73
N PRO A 248 1.97 6.28 4.69
CA PRO A 248 1.96 5.04 5.48
C PRO A 248 3.09 4.09 5.16
N GLN A 249 3.45 3.92 3.89
CA GLN A 249 4.52 3.01 3.44
C GLN A 249 5.40 3.65 2.37
N GLY A 250 4.81 4.14 1.28
CA GLY A 250 5.54 4.70 0.15
C GLY A 250 5.91 3.66 -0.91
N GLN A 251 4.92 2.95 -1.45
CA GLN A 251 5.14 1.91 -2.47
C GLN A 251 6.01 2.39 -3.64
N ALA A 252 5.76 3.60 -4.15
CA ALA A 252 6.56 4.19 -5.22
C ALA A 252 8.04 4.44 -4.85
N LEU A 253 8.36 4.57 -3.56
CA LEU A 253 9.76 4.62 -3.11
C LEU A 253 10.45 3.28 -3.31
N LEU A 254 9.82 2.19 -2.89
CA LEU A 254 10.37 0.84 -3.07
C LEU A 254 10.53 0.51 -4.57
N GLU A 255 9.57 0.94 -5.40
CA GLU A 255 9.65 0.80 -6.85
C GLU A 255 10.83 1.60 -7.45
N ALA A 256 11.07 2.80 -6.95
CA ALA A 256 12.23 3.61 -7.34
C ALA A 256 13.56 2.98 -6.92
N LEU A 257 13.65 2.54 -5.66
CA LEU A 257 14.84 1.89 -5.11
C LEU A 257 15.18 0.60 -5.86
N ALA A 258 14.18 -0.20 -6.24
CA ALA A 258 14.38 -1.41 -7.07
C ALA A 258 15.00 -1.09 -8.44
N CYS A 259 14.71 0.09 -9.00
CA CYS A 259 15.33 0.59 -10.22
C CYS A 259 16.68 1.31 -9.97
N GLY A 260 17.19 1.30 -8.75
CA GLY A 260 18.42 1.97 -8.38
C GLY A 260 18.33 3.51 -8.38
N ARG A 261 17.12 4.07 -8.24
CA ARG A 261 16.89 5.53 -8.21
C ARG A 261 17.00 6.06 -6.80
N ALA A 262 17.54 7.27 -6.67
CA ALA A 262 17.50 8.01 -5.42
C ALA A 262 16.07 8.49 -5.11
N VAL A 263 15.77 8.72 -3.83
CA VAL A 263 14.43 9.12 -3.41
C VAL A 263 14.44 10.36 -2.53
N VAL A 264 13.38 11.16 -2.64
CA VAL A 264 13.05 12.23 -1.68
C VAL A 264 11.72 11.87 -1.04
N ALA A 265 11.69 11.75 0.26
CA ALA A 265 10.51 11.29 0.97
C ALA A 265 10.22 12.13 2.22
N THR A 266 8.96 12.15 2.62
CA THR A 266 8.58 12.74 3.89
C THR A 266 9.20 12.00 5.07
N ARG A 267 9.57 12.74 6.12
CA ARG A 267 9.97 12.15 7.42
C ARG A 267 8.77 11.64 8.24
N VAL A 268 7.53 11.85 7.78
CA VAL A 268 6.29 11.49 8.48
C VAL A 268 5.70 10.21 7.91
N GLY A 269 5.95 9.08 8.57
CA GLY A 269 5.42 7.79 8.18
C GLY A 269 6.47 6.73 7.86
N GLY A 270 6.06 5.68 7.17
CA GLY A 270 6.90 4.53 6.80
C GLY A 270 8.18 4.85 6.02
N PRO A 271 8.25 5.90 5.17
CA PRO A 271 9.51 6.25 4.52
C PRO A 271 10.68 6.48 5.46
N ALA A 272 10.43 6.97 6.69
CA ALA A 272 11.47 7.19 7.69
C ALA A 272 12.11 5.88 8.20
N GLU A 273 11.45 4.75 7.99
CA GLU A 273 11.95 3.41 8.36
C GLU A 273 12.91 2.84 7.31
N ILE A 274 12.87 3.38 6.08
CA ILE A 274 13.56 2.81 4.90
C ILE A 274 14.67 3.75 4.40
N VAL A 275 14.37 5.05 4.31
CA VAL A 275 15.24 6.01 3.61
C VAL A 275 16.41 6.44 4.50
N THR A 276 17.63 6.20 4.01
CA THR A 276 18.89 6.66 4.60
C THR A 276 19.57 7.68 3.69
N PRO A 277 20.54 8.46 4.18
CA PRO A 277 21.30 9.41 3.37
C PRO A 277 22.05 8.79 2.18
N ARG A 278 22.24 7.47 2.17
CA ARG A 278 22.91 6.75 1.05
C ARG A 278 22.01 6.47 -0.14
N ILE A 279 20.69 6.52 0.07
CA ILE A 279 19.70 6.19 -0.97
C ILE A 279 18.71 7.34 -1.24
N GLY A 280 18.75 8.41 -0.44
CA GLY A 280 17.84 9.53 -0.61
C GLY A 280 17.86 10.53 0.53
N ALA A 281 16.84 11.38 0.57
CA ALA A 281 16.67 12.41 1.58
C ALA A 281 15.29 12.36 2.23
N LEU A 282 15.24 12.47 3.56
CA LEU A 282 14.03 12.69 4.34
C LEU A 282 13.82 14.19 4.54
N VAL A 283 12.64 14.68 4.18
CA VAL A 283 12.32 16.11 4.19
C VAL A 283 11.15 16.45 5.10
N ASP A 284 11.11 17.70 5.57
CA ASP A 284 9.90 18.26 6.18
C ASP A 284 8.86 18.55 5.08
N PRO A 285 7.71 17.88 5.10
CA PRO A 285 6.72 18.09 4.04
C PRO A 285 6.03 19.45 4.09
N LEU A 286 6.17 20.20 5.19
CA LEU A 286 5.61 21.53 5.32
C LEU A 286 6.58 22.66 4.92
N ASP A 287 7.86 22.32 4.75
CA ASP A 287 8.91 23.27 4.40
C ASP A 287 9.40 23.05 2.95
N VAL A 288 9.12 24.03 2.10
CA VAL A 288 9.52 24.03 0.68
C VAL A 288 11.03 24.02 0.51
N ASP A 289 11.78 24.69 1.39
CA ASP A 289 13.24 24.74 1.33
C ASP A 289 13.86 23.40 1.74
N SER A 290 13.27 22.73 2.73
CA SER A 290 13.64 21.35 3.08
C SER A 290 13.43 20.39 1.91
N ILE A 291 12.32 20.51 1.17
CA ILE A 291 12.04 19.69 0.00
C ILE A 291 13.07 19.98 -1.11
N ALA A 292 13.34 21.25 -1.40
CA ALA A 292 14.30 21.66 -2.43
C ALA A 292 15.71 21.17 -2.11
N ALA A 293 16.16 21.34 -0.86
CA ALA A 293 17.46 20.85 -0.40
C ALA A 293 17.55 19.32 -0.52
N GLY A 294 16.48 18.60 -0.14
CA GLY A 294 16.40 17.14 -0.30
C GLY A 294 16.47 16.70 -1.76
N MET A 295 15.82 17.44 -2.67
CA MET A 295 15.90 17.17 -4.12
C MET A 295 17.34 17.31 -4.65
N LEU A 296 18.07 18.35 -4.25
CA LEU A 296 19.47 18.54 -4.64
C LEU A 296 20.38 17.47 -4.05
N ALA A 297 20.21 17.15 -2.77
CA ALA A 297 21.00 16.12 -2.10
C ALA A 297 20.80 14.74 -2.76
N ALA A 298 19.55 14.36 -3.05
CA ALA A 298 19.24 13.11 -3.72
C ALA A 298 19.77 13.07 -5.17
N ALA A 299 19.74 14.19 -5.89
CA ALA A 299 20.24 14.28 -7.26
C ALA A 299 21.77 14.12 -7.36
N ALA A 300 22.49 14.34 -6.28
CA ALA A 300 23.93 14.14 -6.20
C ALA A 300 24.34 12.68 -5.95
N LEU A 301 23.39 11.80 -5.62
CA LEU A 301 23.65 10.38 -5.36
C LEU A 301 23.90 9.60 -6.66
N PRO A 302 24.66 8.48 -6.59
CA PRO A 302 24.90 7.61 -7.75
C PRO A 302 23.59 7.05 -8.33
N VAL A 303 23.49 6.99 -9.66
CA VAL A 303 22.37 6.38 -10.38
C VAL A 303 22.91 5.47 -11.49
N PRO A 304 22.65 4.15 -11.47
CA PRO A 304 21.91 3.42 -10.43
C PRO A 304 22.71 3.26 -9.13
N SER A 305 22.01 3.32 -8.00
CA SER A 305 22.58 3.08 -6.68
C SER A 305 22.50 1.60 -6.32
N GLN A 306 23.64 0.96 -6.05
CA GLN A 306 23.72 -0.43 -5.57
C GLN A 306 23.06 -0.56 -4.19
N GLU A 307 23.21 0.42 -3.33
CA GLU A 307 22.62 0.44 -1.99
C GLU A 307 21.08 0.53 -2.07
N ALA A 308 20.53 1.33 -2.97
CA ALA A 308 19.09 1.40 -3.20
C ALA A 308 18.53 0.04 -3.64
N VAL A 309 19.22 -0.64 -4.55
CA VAL A 309 18.84 -1.99 -5.02
C VAL A 309 18.89 -3.00 -3.88
N ARG A 310 19.93 -2.95 -3.03
CA ARG A 310 20.05 -3.83 -1.88
C ARG A 310 18.89 -3.64 -0.89
N VAL A 311 18.56 -2.40 -0.57
CA VAL A 311 17.41 -2.08 0.30
C VAL A 311 16.11 -2.60 -0.33
N ALA A 312 15.88 -2.35 -1.62
CA ALA A 312 14.69 -2.86 -2.29
C ALA A 312 14.59 -4.40 -2.28
N ALA A 313 15.72 -5.10 -2.35
CA ALA A 313 15.75 -6.56 -2.31
C ALA A 313 15.28 -7.11 -0.94
N GLU A 314 15.51 -6.42 0.16
CA GLU A 314 14.99 -6.78 1.49
C GLU A 314 13.45 -6.67 1.58
N HIS A 315 12.87 -5.82 0.72
CA HIS A 315 11.43 -5.61 0.56
C HIS A 315 10.85 -6.32 -0.69
N ALA A 316 11.57 -7.30 -1.26
CA ALA A 316 11.10 -8.00 -2.45
C ALA A 316 9.77 -8.72 -2.19
N LEU A 317 8.86 -8.65 -3.15
CA LEU A 317 7.51 -9.23 -3.04
C LEU A 317 7.50 -10.72 -2.63
N PRO A 318 8.37 -11.60 -3.15
CA PRO A 318 8.42 -13.00 -2.70
C PRO A 318 8.74 -13.14 -1.20
N ILE A 319 9.63 -12.30 -0.66
CA ILE A 319 9.98 -12.30 0.78
C ILE A 319 8.78 -11.86 1.62
N GLN A 320 8.07 -10.81 1.19
CA GLN A 320 6.90 -10.34 1.93
C GLN A 320 5.73 -11.33 1.82
N ALA A 321 5.55 -11.97 0.66
CA ALA A 321 4.55 -13.01 0.47
C ALA A 321 4.82 -14.23 1.38
N GLU A 322 6.08 -14.61 1.58
CA GLU A 322 6.48 -15.67 2.52
C GLU A 322 6.11 -15.32 3.96
N LYS A 323 6.42 -14.09 4.40
CA LYS A 323 6.04 -13.62 5.72
C LYS A 323 4.52 -13.62 5.91
N VAL A 324 3.77 -13.12 4.92
CA VAL A 324 2.30 -13.12 4.94
C VAL A 324 1.76 -14.54 5.00
N GLU A 325 2.27 -15.45 4.17
CA GLU A 325 1.87 -16.87 4.17
C GLU A 325 2.08 -17.51 5.55
N ALA A 326 3.19 -17.24 6.21
CA ALA A 326 3.45 -17.75 7.57
C ALA A 326 2.43 -17.24 8.59
N VAL A 327 1.99 -15.98 8.48
CA VAL A 327 0.93 -15.44 9.34
C VAL A 327 -0.40 -16.11 9.04
N LEU A 328 -0.73 -16.31 7.77
CA LEU A 328 -1.96 -16.97 7.33
C LEU A 328 -2.00 -18.44 7.78
N ALA A 329 -0.88 -19.16 7.69
CA ALA A 329 -0.78 -20.55 8.14
C ALA A 329 -1.05 -20.66 9.67
N ARG A 330 -0.40 -19.80 10.46
CA ARG A 330 -0.66 -19.76 11.92
C ARG A 330 -2.13 -19.42 12.25
N ALA A 331 -2.79 -18.65 11.40
CA ALA A 331 -4.22 -18.33 11.57
C ALA A 331 -5.12 -19.50 11.20
N ALA A 332 -4.79 -20.25 10.14
CA ALA A 332 -5.52 -21.44 9.70
C ALA A 332 -5.48 -22.57 10.75
N ASP A 333 -4.34 -22.74 11.44
CA ASP A 333 -4.16 -23.74 12.48
C ASP A 333 -4.91 -23.44 13.79
N ARG A 334 -5.33 -22.17 13.99
CA ARG A 334 -6.23 -21.80 15.07
C ARG A 334 -7.62 -22.32 14.76
N SER A 335 -7.92 -23.58 15.10
CA SER A 335 -9.29 -24.10 15.08
C SER A 335 -10.22 -23.13 15.80
N PRO A 336 -11.40 -22.83 15.25
CA PRO A 336 -12.36 -22.06 16.01
C PRO A 336 -12.68 -22.87 17.26
N GLU A 337 -12.37 -22.35 18.44
CA GLU A 337 -13.04 -22.76 19.66
C GLU A 337 -14.52 -22.35 19.54
N ILE A 338 -15.24 -23.11 18.72
CA ILE A 338 -16.70 -23.12 18.78
C ILE A 338 -17.00 -23.79 20.11
N GLY A 339 -17.35 -22.98 21.12
CA GLY A 339 -17.89 -23.45 22.38
C GLY A 339 -19.12 -24.34 22.13
N VAL A 340 -18.88 -25.60 21.86
CA VAL A 340 -19.86 -26.65 21.98
C VAL A 340 -19.96 -26.85 23.48
N ARG A 341 -20.93 -26.15 24.15
CA ARG A 341 -21.40 -26.55 25.45
C ARG A 341 -21.88 -28.01 25.30
N PRO A 342 -21.33 -28.98 26.06
CA PRO A 342 -21.88 -30.30 26.07
C PRO A 342 -23.36 -30.17 26.50
N ARG A 343 -24.26 -30.69 25.69
CA ARG A 343 -25.65 -30.86 26.10
C ARG A 343 -25.58 -31.73 27.34
N SER A 344 -25.94 -31.19 28.51
CA SER A 344 -26.20 -31.95 29.73
C SER A 344 -27.23 -33.00 29.37
N GLY A 345 -26.79 -34.25 29.37
CA GLY A 345 -27.66 -35.39 29.20
C GLY A 345 -28.75 -35.34 30.26
N ALA A 346 -30.00 -35.51 29.84
CA ALA A 346 -31.12 -35.75 30.68
C ALA A 346 -30.82 -37.01 31.51
N ALA A 347 -30.84 -36.86 32.83
CA ALA A 347 -30.94 -37.99 33.74
C ALA A 347 -32.30 -38.66 33.47
N ALA A 348 -32.26 -39.91 33.07
CA ALA A 348 -33.45 -40.76 33.09
C ALA A 348 -33.65 -41.25 34.53
N ASP A 349 -34.78 -40.92 35.09
CA ASP A 349 -35.33 -41.57 36.27
C ASP A 349 -35.65 -43.03 35.96
N THR A 350 -35.17 -43.91 36.81
CA THR A 350 -35.84 -45.10 37.31
C THR A 350 -35.36 -45.41 38.70
#